data_a94bb77113fa7f70e3bdb5eb72aad015
#
_entry.id   a94bb77113fa7f70e3bdb5eb72aad015
#
_cell.length_a   1.000
_cell.length_b   1.000
_cell.length_c   1.000
_cell.angle_alpha   90.00
_cell.angle_beta   90.00
_cell.angle_gamma   90.00
#
_symmetry.space_group_name_H-M   'P 1'
#
loop_
_entity.id
_entity.type
_entity.pdbx_description
1 polymer ?
#
loop_
_entity_poly.entity_id
_entity_poly.type
_entity_poly.pdbx_seq_one_letter_code
_entity_poly.pdbx_strand_id
1 'polypeptide(L)'
;MGNYINPDDIERAIKDTGYFDFTTYRIESHKNDIFDFFRNHALLKKAPESLAKMDSITIEGDRLSFSDTQIDSYVASALSDFIRRSLIKEKISFTFETVMSSSDKVDLLYEAQRSGYRVYVYYVATADPEINVARVAYRVSQGGHNVPPEKIRKRYWRSLALLSDAILTSNRAYIFDNSDEGSEGLTQVAEITDGELIEIKSDVQPPWFKEFVLDKLI
;
A
#
# COMPACT_ATOMS: atom_id res chain seq x y z
N MET A 1 0.73 9.42 -17.40
CA MET A 1 0.91 9.08 -15.98
C MET A 1 0.44 7.64 -15.81
N GLY A 2 1.17 6.84 -15.01
CA GLY A 2 0.73 5.46 -14.68
C GLY A 2 -0.49 5.47 -13.76
N ASN A 3 -1.19 4.33 -13.66
CA ASN A 3 -2.31 4.18 -12.75
C ASN A 3 -1.80 4.27 -11.29
N TYR A 4 -2.33 5.21 -10.54
CA TYR A 4 -2.08 5.35 -9.10
C TYR A 4 -3.24 4.76 -8.32
N ILE A 5 -2.94 3.88 -7.36
CA ILE A 5 -3.96 3.16 -6.59
C ILE A 5 -3.80 3.49 -5.12
N ASN A 6 -4.78 4.20 -4.57
CA ASN A 6 -4.87 4.52 -3.16
C ASN A 6 -6.26 4.13 -2.64
N PRO A 7 -6.36 3.26 -1.62
CA PRO A 7 -7.65 2.85 -1.05
C PRO A 7 -8.50 4.01 -0.52
N ASP A 8 -7.88 5.02 0.07
CA ASP A 8 -8.60 6.17 0.64
C ASP A 8 -9.22 7.03 -0.46
N ASP A 9 -8.55 7.18 -1.62
CA ASP A 9 -9.09 7.91 -2.77
C ASP A 9 -10.22 7.13 -3.42
N ILE A 10 -10.10 5.81 -3.54
CA ILE A 10 -11.14 4.92 -4.05
C ILE A 10 -12.37 4.97 -3.14
N GLU A 11 -12.17 4.88 -1.81
CA GLU A 11 -13.27 4.99 -0.84
C GLU A 11 -14.02 6.31 -0.98
N ARG A 12 -13.27 7.43 -1.07
CA ARG A 12 -13.82 8.77 -1.24
C ARG A 12 -14.61 8.89 -2.54
N ALA A 13 -14.04 8.48 -3.66
CA ALA A 13 -14.70 8.55 -4.96
C ALA A 13 -16.01 7.74 -5.00
N ILE A 14 -16.04 6.55 -4.38
CA ILE A 14 -17.25 5.74 -4.29
C ILE A 14 -18.29 6.38 -3.36
N LYS A 15 -17.89 6.98 -2.24
CA LYS A 15 -18.83 7.73 -1.37
C LYS A 15 -19.48 8.90 -2.09
N ASP A 16 -18.75 9.56 -2.97
CA ASP A 16 -19.23 10.73 -3.71
C ASP A 16 -20.14 10.34 -4.89
N THR A 17 -19.87 9.20 -5.54
CA THR A 17 -20.54 8.81 -6.79
C THR A 17 -21.55 7.67 -6.64
N GLY A 18 -21.42 6.83 -5.60
CA GLY A 18 -22.18 5.59 -5.42
C GLY A 18 -21.67 4.40 -6.23
N TYR A 19 -20.59 4.54 -7.01
CA TYR A 19 -20.06 3.46 -7.82
C TYR A 19 -18.54 3.56 -8.03
N PHE A 20 -17.95 2.42 -8.40
CA PHE A 20 -16.58 2.34 -8.93
C PHE A 20 -16.65 2.00 -10.43
N ASP A 21 -15.88 2.74 -11.25
CA ASP A 21 -15.83 2.52 -12.70
C ASP A 21 -14.54 1.77 -13.08
N PHE A 22 -14.69 0.54 -13.58
CA PHE A 22 -13.55 -0.30 -13.97
C PHE A 22 -12.75 0.27 -15.14
N THR A 23 -13.37 1.10 -15.99
CA THR A 23 -12.69 1.72 -17.13
C THR A 23 -11.60 2.71 -16.69
N THR A 24 -11.73 3.28 -15.48
CA THR A 24 -10.72 4.16 -14.87
C THR A 24 -9.34 3.50 -14.84
N TYR A 25 -9.30 2.18 -14.62
CA TYR A 25 -8.08 1.39 -14.55
C TYR A 25 -7.89 0.46 -15.75
N ARG A 26 -8.76 0.55 -16.77
CA ARG A 26 -8.75 -0.33 -17.96
C ARG A 26 -8.89 -1.81 -17.61
N ILE A 27 -9.71 -2.13 -16.61
CA ILE A 27 -10.01 -3.50 -16.19
C ILE A 27 -11.28 -3.94 -16.89
N GLU A 28 -11.15 -4.72 -17.98
CA GLU A 28 -12.29 -5.15 -18.78
C GLU A 28 -12.61 -6.63 -18.61
N SER A 29 -11.57 -7.47 -18.63
CA SER A 29 -11.72 -8.91 -18.79
C SER A 29 -12.08 -9.68 -17.51
N HIS A 30 -11.82 -9.11 -16.33
CA HIS A 30 -11.92 -9.84 -15.06
C HIS A 30 -12.88 -9.22 -14.04
N LYS A 31 -13.70 -8.24 -14.45
CA LYS A 31 -14.60 -7.53 -13.51
C LYS A 31 -15.57 -8.45 -12.76
N ASN A 32 -16.04 -9.52 -13.41
CA ASN A 32 -16.96 -10.48 -12.79
C ASN A 32 -16.30 -11.37 -11.73
N ASP A 33 -14.96 -11.48 -11.71
CA ASP A 33 -14.21 -12.25 -10.73
C ASP A 33 -14.19 -11.55 -9.35
N ILE A 34 -14.63 -10.29 -9.27
CA ILE A 34 -14.54 -9.47 -8.05
C ILE A 34 -15.33 -10.05 -6.88
N PHE A 35 -16.50 -10.65 -7.13
CA PHE A 35 -17.32 -11.22 -6.06
C PHE A 35 -16.65 -12.44 -5.41
N ASP A 36 -16.06 -13.32 -6.23
CA ASP A 36 -15.30 -14.47 -5.72
C ASP A 36 -14.02 -14.01 -5.05
N PHE A 37 -13.36 -12.99 -5.56
CA PHE A 37 -12.21 -12.37 -4.92
C PHE A 37 -12.57 -11.82 -3.54
N PHE A 38 -13.65 -11.07 -3.40
CA PHE A 38 -14.10 -10.52 -2.12
C PHE A 38 -14.45 -11.61 -1.11
N ARG A 39 -15.21 -12.63 -1.50
CA ARG A 39 -15.56 -13.76 -0.63
C ARG A 39 -14.33 -14.48 -0.09
N ASN A 40 -13.26 -14.51 -0.86
CA ASN A 40 -12.01 -15.18 -0.50
C ASN A 40 -10.94 -14.27 0.11
N HIS A 41 -11.16 -12.95 0.11
CA HIS A 41 -10.18 -11.98 0.57
C HIS A 41 -9.96 -12.08 2.10
N ALA A 42 -8.69 -12.27 2.52
CA ALA A 42 -8.32 -12.51 3.92
C ALA A 42 -8.74 -11.37 4.87
N LEU A 43 -8.70 -10.12 4.38
CA LEU A 43 -9.10 -8.96 5.17
C LEU A 43 -10.61 -8.93 5.39
N LEU A 44 -11.42 -9.23 4.36
CA LEU A 44 -12.88 -9.25 4.45
C LEU A 44 -13.38 -10.43 5.29
N LYS A 45 -12.72 -11.58 5.24
CA LYS A 45 -13.02 -12.71 6.14
C LYS A 45 -12.83 -12.37 7.64
N LYS A 46 -11.97 -11.39 7.96
CA LYS A 46 -11.77 -10.88 9.32
C LYS A 46 -12.72 -9.72 9.69
N ALA A 47 -13.52 -9.25 8.74
CA ALA A 47 -14.50 -8.18 8.89
C ALA A 47 -15.87 -8.62 8.35
N PRO A 48 -16.60 -9.52 9.07
CA PRO A 48 -17.84 -10.11 8.57
C PRO A 48 -18.91 -9.09 8.20
N GLU A 49 -18.99 -7.95 8.90
CA GLU A 49 -19.93 -6.87 8.60
C GLU A 49 -19.61 -6.22 7.24
N SER A 50 -18.32 -6.04 6.93
CA SER A 50 -17.89 -5.52 5.63
C SER A 50 -18.11 -6.55 4.51
N LEU A 51 -17.91 -7.83 4.81
CA LEU A 51 -18.18 -8.91 3.86
C LEU A 51 -19.67 -9.02 3.52
N ALA A 52 -20.56 -8.88 4.51
CA ALA A 52 -22.02 -8.93 4.31
C ALA A 52 -22.53 -7.79 3.39
N LYS A 53 -21.83 -6.66 3.32
CA LYS A 53 -22.16 -5.59 2.39
C LYS A 53 -22.06 -5.99 0.91
N MET A 54 -21.27 -7.04 0.63
CA MET A 54 -21.07 -7.52 -0.75
C MET A 54 -22.35 -8.05 -1.40
N ASP A 55 -23.34 -8.49 -0.63
CA ASP A 55 -24.58 -9.02 -1.14
C ASP A 55 -25.47 -7.94 -1.79
N SER A 56 -25.24 -6.67 -1.47
CA SER A 56 -25.96 -5.51 -2.04
C SER A 56 -25.20 -4.80 -3.16
N ILE A 57 -23.98 -5.25 -3.49
CA ILE A 57 -23.19 -4.67 -4.56
C ILE A 57 -23.48 -5.39 -5.86
N THR A 58 -23.70 -4.62 -6.93
CA THR A 58 -24.00 -5.13 -8.26
C THR A 58 -23.02 -4.63 -9.31
N ILE A 59 -22.91 -5.34 -10.45
CA ILE A 59 -22.18 -4.87 -11.63
C ILE A 59 -23.19 -4.44 -12.68
N GLU A 60 -23.10 -3.18 -13.08
CA GLU A 60 -23.93 -2.57 -14.13
C GLU A 60 -23.02 -2.04 -15.24
N GLY A 61 -22.90 -2.78 -16.34
CA GLY A 61 -21.95 -2.47 -17.39
C GLY A 61 -20.50 -2.54 -16.88
N ASP A 62 -19.80 -1.42 -16.88
CA ASP A 62 -18.42 -1.30 -16.36
C ASP A 62 -18.35 -0.69 -14.96
N ARG A 63 -19.48 -0.66 -14.24
CA ARG A 63 -19.57 -0.07 -12.91
C ARG A 63 -19.89 -1.10 -11.86
N LEU A 64 -19.15 -1.05 -10.75
CA LEU A 64 -19.47 -1.73 -9.51
C LEU A 64 -20.31 -0.76 -8.67
N SER A 65 -21.61 -1.02 -8.55
CA SER A 65 -22.58 -0.15 -7.90
C SER A 65 -22.71 -0.47 -6.41
N PHE A 66 -22.74 0.58 -5.59
CA PHE A 66 -22.89 0.55 -4.15
C PHE A 66 -24.18 1.24 -3.70
N SER A 67 -25.27 1.13 -4.50
CA SER A 67 -26.48 1.95 -4.43
C SER A 67 -27.11 2.09 -3.05
N ASP A 68 -27.03 1.06 -2.20
CA ASP A 68 -27.64 1.06 -0.86
C ASP A 68 -26.64 0.78 0.28
N THR A 69 -25.34 0.73 -0.05
CA THR A 69 -24.32 0.29 0.89
C THR A 69 -23.19 1.29 0.99
N GLN A 70 -22.94 1.78 2.20
CA GLN A 70 -21.76 2.61 2.43
C GLN A 70 -20.50 1.74 2.35
N ILE A 71 -19.64 2.05 1.40
CA ILE A 71 -18.29 1.50 1.36
C ILE A 71 -17.54 1.88 2.64
N ASP A 72 -16.73 0.94 3.13
CA ASP A 72 -15.80 1.17 4.23
C ASP A 72 -14.35 0.87 3.81
N SER A 73 -13.42 1.20 4.69
CA SER A 73 -11.98 1.03 4.43
C SER A 73 -11.55 -0.43 4.19
N TYR A 74 -12.30 -1.41 4.69
CA TYR A 74 -12.02 -2.83 4.45
C TYR A 74 -12.37 -3.21 3.01
N VAL A 75 -13.54 -2.79 2.55
CA VAL A 75 -13.99 -3.01 1.17
C VAL A 75 -13.10 -2.24 0.19
N ALA A 76 -12.78 -0.98 0.48
CA ALA A 76 -11.89 -0.17 -0.35
C ALA A 76 -10.48 -0.78 -0.46
N SER A 77 -9.96 -1.33 0.64
CA SER A 77 -8.66 -2.02 0.64
C SER A 77 -8.71 -3.30 -0.19
N ALA A 78 -9.77 -4.09 -0.09
CA ALA A 78 -9.96 -5.31 -0.88
C ALA A 78 -10.15 -4.98 -2.38
N LEU A 79 -10.92 -3.93 -2.72
CA LEU A 79 -11.08 -3.46 -4.09
C LEU A 79 -9.74 -2.99 -4.67
N SER A 80 -8.95 -2.24 -3.89
CA SER A 80 -7.61 -1.82 -4.31
C SER A 80 -6.68 -3.02 -4.58
N ASP A 81 -6.80 -4.10 -3.80
CA ASP A 81 -6.04 -5.33 -4.04
C ASP A 81 -6.51 -6.05 -5.31
N PHE A 82 -7.82 -6.10 -5.55
CA PHE A 82 -8.39 -6.61 -6.80
C PHE A 82 -7.86 -5.83 -8.01
N ILE A 83 -7.87 -4.49 -7.96
CA ILE A 83 -7.37 -3.61 -9.03
C ILE A 83 -5.91 -3.93 -9.32
N ARG A 84 -5.04 -3.97 -8.29
CA ARG A 84 -3.61 -4.26 -8.46
C ARG A 84 -3.36 -5.61 -9.15
N ARG A 85 -4.06 -6.66 -8.72
CA ARG A 85 -3.93 -7.99 -9.31
C ARG A 85 -4.47 -8.07 -10.74
N SER A 86 -5.56 -7.35 -11.02
CA SER A 86 -6.10 -7.22 -12.38
C SER A 86 -5.10 -6.52 -13.30
N LEU A 87 -4.49 -5.42 -12.85
CA LEU A 87 -3.46 -4.71 -13.62
C LEU A 87 -2.23 -5.57 -13.88
N ILE A 88 -1.82 -6.43 -12.92
CA ILE A 88 -0.74 -7.40 -13.15
C ILE A 88 -1.12 -8.39 -14.26
N LYS A 89 -2.34 -8.92 -14.27
CA LYS A 89 -2.83 -9.82 -15.32
C LYS A 89 -2.85 -9.14 -16.69
N GLU A 90 -3.30 -7.89 -16.74
CA GLU A 90 -3.40 -7.09 -17.98
C GLU A 90 -2.05 -6.49 -18.42
N LYS A 91 -0.96 -6.71 -17.68
CA LYS A 91 0.37 -6.13 -17.97
C LYS A 91 0.38 -4.60 -18.00
N ILE A 92 -0.43 -3.96 -17.20
CA ILE A 92 -0.55 -2.51 -17.11
C ILE A 92 0.25 -2.00 -15.91
N SER A 93 1.19 -1.09 -16.15
CA SER A 93 2.01 -0.49 -15.08
C SER A 93 1.17 0.36 -14.13
N PHE A 94 1.48 0.29 -12.86
CA PHE A 94 0.81 1.04 -11.80
C PHE A 94 1.75 1.40 -10.65
N THR A 95 1.29 2.35 -9.84
CA THR A 95 1.94 2.75 -8.57
C THR A 95 0.89 2.67 -7.46
N PHE A 96 1.30 2.29 -6.27
CA PHE A 96 0.44 2.29 -5.09
C PHE A 96 1.20 2.67 -3.83
N GLU A 97 0.46 3.20 -2.86
CA GLU A 97 0.98 3.47 -1.53
C GLU A 97 0.51 2.42 -0.53
N THR A 98 1.37 2.11 0.43
CA THR A 98 1.04 1.17 1.51
C THR A 98 1.90 1.44 2.73
N VAL A 99 1.36 1.19 3.93
CA VAL A 99 2.15 1.14 5.17
C VAL A 99 3.07 -0.09 5.18
N MET A 100 2.84 -1.08 4.33
CA MET A 100 3.61 -2.33 4.21
C MET A 100 3.79 -3.06 5.56
N SER A 101 2.73 -3.14 6.35
CA SER A 101 2.77 -3.77 7.69
C SER A 101 2.23 -5.21 7.72
N SER A 102 2.07 -5.84 6.56
CA SER A 102 1.69 -7.25 6.41
C SER A 102 2.29 -7.82 5.12
N SER A 103 2.59 -9.13 5.13
CA SER A 103 3.37 -9.82 4.09
C SER A 103 2.70 -9.81 2.71
N ASP A 104 1.37 -9.70 2.64
CA ASP A 104 0.63 -9.65 1.38
C ASP A 104 1.09 -8.52 0.44
N LYS A 105 1.74 -7.47 0.99
CA LYS A 105 2.31 -6.40 0.18
C LYS A 105 3.62 -6.81 -0.49
N VAL A 106 4.45 -7.58 0.20
CA VAL A 106 5.66 -8.18 -0.37
C VAL A 106 5.28 -9.28 -1.36
N ASP A 107 4.28 -10.11 -1.03
CA ASP A 107 3.75 -11.13 -1.94
C ASP A 107 3.30 -10.51 -3.27
N LEU A 108 2.67 -9.32 -3.24
CA LEU A 108 2.28 -8.59 -4.44
C LEU A 108 3.48 -8.12 -5.29
N LEU A 109 4.57 -7.66 -4.65
CA LEU A 109 5.80 -7.29 -5.36
C LEU A 109 6.40 -8.51 -6.05
N TYR A 110 6.43 -9.65 -5.36
CA TYR A 110 6.90 -10.91 -5.91
C TYR A 110 6.05 -11.40 -7.08
N GLU A 111 4.71 -11.30 -6.97
CA GLU A 111 3.77 -11.62 -8.06
C GLU A 111 4.03 -10.74 -9.29
N ALA A 112 4.24 -9.43 -9.08
CA ALA A 112 4.55 -8.49 -10.15
C ALA A 112 5.90 -8.85 -10.84
N GLN A 113 6.96 -9.10 -10.06
CA GLN A 113 8.26 -9.48 -10.59
C GLN A 113 8.18 -10.77 -11.42
N ARG A 114 7.52 -11.82 -10.91
CA ARG A 114 7.29 -13.08 -11.66
C ARG A 114 6.46 -12.89 -12.92
N SER A 115 5.62 -11.87 -12.94
CA SER A 115 4.83 -11.47 -14.11
C SER A 115 5.62 -10.62 -15.11
N GLY A 116 6.93 -10.39 -14.88
CA GLY A 116 7.82 -9.69 -15.78
C GLY A 116 7.82 -8.15 -15.59
N TYR A 117 7.28 -7.65 -14.49
CA TYR A 117 7.39 -6.24 -14.14
C TYR A 117 8.78 -5.90 -13.63
N ARG A 118 9.20 -4.66 -13.86
CA ARG A 118 10.26 -4.04 -13.08
C ARG A 118 9.63 -3.38 -11.86
N VAL A 119 10.05 -3.84 -10.68
CA VAL A 119 9.51 -3.39 -9.39
C VAL A 119 10.43 -2.32 -8.80
N TYR A 120 9.84 -1.19 -8.39
CA TYR A 120 10.53 -0.09 -7.74
C TYR A 120 9.90 0.15 -6.37
N VAL A 121 10.72 0.16 -5.32
CA VAL A 121 10.30 0.43 -3.95
C VAL A 121 10.83 1.79 -3.51
N TYR A 122 9.96 2.67 -3.04
CA TYR A 122 10.30 3.91 -2.37
C TYR A 122 9.89 3.77 -0.92
N TYR A 123 10.85 3.56 -0.04
CA TYR A 123 10.58 3.34 1.37
C TYR A 123 10.96 4.57 2.18
N VAL A 124 10.01 5.06 2.97
CA VAL A 124 10.19 6.24 3.82
C VAL A 124 9.95 5.82 5.26
N ALA A 125 10.98 5.94 6.12
CA ALA A 125 10.88 5.68 7.54
C ALA A 125 11.21 6.94 8.36
N THR A 126 11.01 6.82 9.66
CA THR A 126 11.46 7.77 10.68
C THR A 126 12.34 7.04 11.68
N ALA A 127 13.19 7.76 12.41
CA ALA A 127 14.07 7.16 13.41
C ALA A 127 13.33 6.53 14.60
N ASP A 128 12.12 7.04 14.89
CA ASP A 128 11.32 6.60 16.03
C ASP A 128 9.82 6.56 15.67
N PRO A 129 9.06 5.52 16.06
CA PRO A 129 7.61 5.47 15.85
C PRO A 129 6.84 6.61 16.51
N GLU A 130 7.39 7.26 17.56
CA GLU A 130 6.75 8.39 18.24
C GLU A 130 6.64 9.62 17.33
N ILE A 131 7.55 9.81 16.39
CA ILE A 131 7.44 10.84 15.35
C ILE A 131 6.16 10.62 14.53
N ASN A 132 5.89 9.36 14.15
CA ASN A 132 4.66 9.02 13.42
C ASN A 132 3.41 9.19 14.28
N VAL A 133 3.47 8.88 15.57
CA VAL A 133 2.35 9.11 16.52
C VAL A 133 2.04 10.61 16.61
N ALA A 134 3.06 11.45 16.78
CA ALA A 134 2.90 12.91 16.85
C ALA A 134 2.32 13.49 15.54
N ARG A 135 2.83 13.04 14.38
CA ARG A 135 2.32 13.48 13.06
C ARG A 135 0.87 13.07 12.83
N VAL A 136 0.47 11.87 13.24
CA VAL A 136 -0.94 11.44 13.16
C VAL A 136 -1.81 12.28 14.10
N ALA A 137 -1.37 12.54 15.34
CA ALA A 137 -2.09 13.39 16.28
C ALA A 137 -2.29 14.81 15.71
N TYR A 138 -1.26 15.40 15.12
CA TYR A 138 -1.35 16.70 14.44
C TYR A 138 -2.33 16.65 13.27
N ARG A 139 -2.25 15.65 12.40
CA ARG A 139 -3.20 15.48 11.28
C ARG A 139 -4.64 15.35 11.74
N VAL A 140 -4.87 14.63 12.85
CA VAL A 140 -6.22 14.51 13.47
C VAL A 140 -6.74 15.87 13.95
N SER A 141 -5.88 16.71 14.53
CA SER A 141 -6.28 18.08 14.92
C SER A 141 -6.68 18.97 13.73
N GLN A 142 -6.23 18.60 12.51
CA GLN A 142 -6.62 19.24 11.26
C GLN A 142 -7.81 18.55 10.55
N GLY A 143 -8.53 17.67 11.25
CA GLY A 143 -9.71 16.95 10.70
C GLY A 143 -9.39 15.64 9.97
N GLY A 144 -8.16 15.15 10.06
CA GLY A 144 -7.77 13.89 9.45
C GLY A 144 -8.21 12.65 10.25
N HIS A 145 -8.10 11.48 9.62
CA HIS A 145 -8.48 10.21 10.20
C HIS A 145 -7.60 9.82 11.41
N ASN A 146 -8.24 9.39 12.50
CA ASN A 146 -7.56 8.94 13.71
C ASN A 146 -7.07 7.48 13.59
N VAL A 147 -5.84 7.23 14.03
CA VAL A 147 -5.27 5.88 14.17
C VAL A 147 -4.73 5.74 15.59
N PRO A 148 -5.14 4.72 16.36
CA PRO A 148 -4.63 4.52 17.72
C PRO A 148 -3.10 4.43 17.77
N PRO A 149 -2.43 5.09 18.74
CA PRO A 149 -0.97 5.10 18.85
C PRO A 149 -0.34 3.71 18.87
N GLU A 150 -0.94 2.75 19.57
CA GLU A 150 -0.48 1.35 19.60
C GLU A 150 -0.49 0.69 18.22
N LYS A 151 -1.48 1.02 17.39
CA LYS A 151 -1.58 0.52 16.01
C LYS A 151 -0.49 1.12 15.13
N ILE A 152 -0.13 2.40 15.36
CA ILE A 152 0.94 3.09 14.64
C ILE A 152 2.28 2.43 14.98
N ARG A 153 2.62 2.29 16.27
CA ARG A 153 3.85 1.63 16.74
C ARG A 153 3.99 0.22 16.20
N LYS A 154 2.92 -0.58 16.30
CA LYS A 154 2.90 -1.95 15.81
C LYS A 154 3.11 -2.05 14.29
N ARG A 155 2.52 -1.13 13.53
CA ARG A 155 2.69 -1.07 12.08
C ARG A 155 4.10 -0.65 11.69
N TYR A 156 4.70 0.30 12.42
CA TYR A 156 6.06 0.76 12.21
C TYR A 156 7.05 -0.41 12.24
N TRP A 157 7.08 -1.17 13.34
CA TRP A 157 7.99 -2.30 13.49
C TRP A 157 7.74 -3.42 12.48
N ARG A 158 6.47 -3.68 12.16
CA ARG A 158 6.13 -4.66 11.13
C ARG A 158 6.57 -4.23 9.74
N SER A 159 6.46 -2.95 9.42
CA SER A 159 6.90 -2.41 8.14
C SER A 159 8.41 -2.53 7.97
N LEU A 160 9.18 -2.17 9.01
CA LEU A 160 10.64 -2.34 9.01
C LEU A 160 11.05 -3.82 8.89
N ALA A 161 10.36 -4.71 9.59
CA ALA A 161 10.64 -6.14 9.52
C ALA A 161 10.44 -6.77 8.12
N LEU A 162 9.61 -6.14 7.26
CA LEU A 162 9.35 -6.58 5.88
C LEU A 162 10.23 -5.85 4.86
N LEU A 163 11.04 -4.88 5.28
CA LEU A 163 11.78 -4.03 4.36
C LEU A 163 12.83 -4.79 3.57
N SER A 164 13.59 -5.67 4.20
CA SER A 164 14.59 -6.50 3.51
C SER A 164 13.96 -7.37 2.43
N ASP A 165 12.81 -8.01 2.72
CA ASP A 165 12.10 -8.84 1.76
C ASP A 165 11.60 -8.01 0.56
N ALA A 166 11.09 -6.79 0.82
CA ALA A 166 10.67 -5.88 -0.24
C ALA A 166 11.85 -5.42 -1.12
N ILE A 167 13.02 -5.15 -0.52
CA ILE A 167 14.24 -4.81 -1.24
C ILE A 167 14.67 -5.97 -2.15
N LEU A 168 14.76 -7.18 -1.61
CA LEU A 168 15.14 -8.38 -2.36
C LEU A 168 14.18 -8.72 -3.52
N THR A 169 12.93 -8.27 -3.42
CA THR A 169 11.89 -8.49 -4.43
C THR A 169 11.81 -7.33 -5.44
N SER A 170 12.66 -6.31 -5.31
CA SER A 170 12.65 -5.14 -6.18
C SER A 170 13.86 -5.08 -7.11
N ASN A 171 13.68 -4.48 -8.30
CA ASN A 171 14.79 -4.14 -9.18
C ASN A 171 15.54 -2.89 -8.69
N ARG A 172 14.82 -1.99 -8.02
CA ARG A 172 15.42 -0.86 -7.31
C ARG A 172 14.64 -0.50 -6.07
N ALA A 173 15.35 -0.26 -4.97
CA ALA A 173 14.81 0.30 -3.75
C ALA A 173 15.50 1.63 -3.43
N TYR A 174 14.70 2.64 -3.19
CA TYR A 174 15.12 3.97 -2.76
C TYR A 174 14.70 4.14 -1.30
N ILE A 175 15.67 4.29 -0.41
CA ILE A 175 15.47 4.30 1.03
C ILE A 175 15.64 5.72 1.56
N PHE A 176 14.62 6.20 2.26
CA PHE A 176 14.58 7.57 2.79
C PHE A 176 14.33 7.59 4.29
N ASP A 177 14.97 8.54 4.96
CA ASP A 177 14.62 8.95 6.32
C ASP A 177 13.87 10.27 6.30
N ASN A 178 12.77 10.33 7.05
CA ASN A 178 11.93 11.50 7.22
C ASN A 178 11.76 11.83 8.70
N SER A 179 12.86 11.81 9.46
CA SER A 179 12.84 12.10 10.90
C SER A 179 12.83 13.58 11.19
N ASP A 180 13.52 14.36 10.36
CA ASP A 180 13.70 15.79 10.57
C ASP A 180 12.45 16.58 10.14
N GLU A 181 12.10 17.58 10.93
CA GLU A 181 11.02 18.55 10.64
C GLU A 181 11.53 19.80 9.88
N GLY A 182 12.83 19.82 9.53
CA GLY A 182 13.48 20.94 8.85
C GLY A 182 13.13 21.06 7.37
N SER A 183 13.65 22.12 6.73
CA SER A 183 13.40 22.46 5.34
C SER A 183 13.86 21.40 4.30
N GLU A 184 14.67 20.46 4.69
CA GLU A 184 15.15 19.35 3.85
C GLU A 184 14.31 18.07 3.98
N GLY A 185 13.51 17.95 5.04
CA GLY A 185 12.44 16.98 5.34
C GLY A 185 12.66 15.51 4.98
N LEU A 186 13.19 15.20 3.83
CA LEU A 186 13.35 13.86 3.30
C LEU A 186 14.80 13.62 2.86
N THR A 187 15.54 12.80 3.60
CA THR A 187 16.92 12.45 3.30
C THR A 187 17.00 11.08 2.63
N GLN A 188 17.58 11.00 1.44
CA GLN A 188 17.87 9.72 0.82
C GLN A 188 19.05 9.05 1.53
N VAL A 189 18.82 7.91 2.16
CA VAL A 189 19.80 7.15 2.91
C VAL A 189 20.61 6.23 1.99
N ALA A 190 19.91 5.53 1.09
CA ALA A 190 20.53 4.57 0.17
C ALA A 190 19.69 4.35 -1.09
N GLU A 191 20.36 3.85 -2.12
CA GLU A 191 19.76 3.22 -3.29
C GLU A 191 20.29 1.78 -3.38
N ILE A 192 19.39 0.82 -3.65
CA ILE A 192 19.75 -0.59 -3.72
C ILE A 192 19.26 -1.15 -5.04
N THR A 193 20.16 -1.77 -5.80
CA THR A 193 19.87 -2.36 -7.11
C THR A 193 19.84 -3.87 -7.00
N ASP A 194 18.76 -4.50 -7.48
CA ASP A 194 18.52 -5.95 -7.54
C ASP A 194 18.76 -6.68 -6.19
N GLY A 195 18.56 -5.97 -5.06
CA GLY A 195 18.77 -6.50 -3.72
C GLY A 195 20.22 -6.72 -3.30
N GLU A 196 21.20 -6.43 -4.15
CA GLU A 196 22.62 -6.77 -3.96
C GLU A 196 23.53 -5.55 -3.87
N LEU A 197 23.41 -4.62 -4.80
CA LEU A 197 24.29 -3.45 -4.86
C LEU A 197 23.71 -2.30 -4.04
N ILE A 198 24.36 -2.00 -2.91
CA ILE A 198 23.94 -0.93 -1.98
C ILE A 198 24.83 0.30 -2.20
N GLU A 199 24.22 1.41 -2.61
CA GLU A 199 24.84 2.71 -2.71
C GLU A 199 24.36 3.61 -1.56
N ILE A 200 25.24 3.94 -0.63
CA ILE A 200 24.95 4.86 0.47
C ILE A 200 24.91 6.30 -0.10
N LYS A 201 23.87 7.04 0.23
CA LYS A 201 23.63 8.41 -0.26
C LYS A 201 23.72 9.47 0.84
N SER A 202 23.78 9.06 2.13
CA SER A 202 23.89 9.97 3.27
C SER A 202 25.04 9.56 4.19
N ASP A 203 25.78 10.53 4.67
CA ASP A 203 26.84 10.31 5.67
C ASP A 203 26.24 9.90 7.03
N VAL A 204 25.01 10.31 7.31
CA VAL A 204 24.26 9.95 8.52
C VAL A 204 23.30 8.82 8.21
N GLN A 205 23.51 7.69 8.85
CA GLN A 205 22.65 6.53 8.68
C GLN A 205 21.81 6.32 9.95
N PRO A 206 20.47 6.32 9.83
CA PRO A 206 19.62 6.09 11.00
C PRO A 206 19.77 4.65 11.51
N PRO A 207 19.65 4.41 12.84
CA PRO A 207 19.85 3.08 13.44
C PRO A 207 19.01 1.97 12.81
N TRP A 208 17.76 2.28 12.43
CA TRP A 208 16.86 1.32 11.78
C TRP A 208 17.39 0.82 10.43
N PHE A 209 18.12 1.67 9.68
CA PHE A 209 18.69 1.28 8.39
C PHE A 209 19.75 0.20 8.57
N LYS A 210 20.61 0.33 9.59
CA LYS A 210 21.60 -0.71 9.91
C LYS A 210 20.90 -2.01 10.28
N GLU A 211 19.97 -1.97 11.24
CA GLU A 211 19.31 -3.16 11.81
C GLU A 211 18.44 -3.92 10.80
N PHE A 212 17.64 -3.19 10.00
CA PHE A 212 16.62 -3.78 9.12
C PHE A 212 17.04 -3.87 7.65
N VAL A 213 18.17 -3.27 7.27
CA VAL A 213 18.69 -3.35 5.90
C VAL A 213 20.07 -3.93 5.86
N LEU A 214 21.10 -3.26 6.43
CA LEU A 214 22.49 -3.72 6.29
C LEU A 214 22.71 -5.09 6.94
N ASP A 215 22.30 -5.27 8.20
CA ASP A 215 22.47 -6.53 8.94
C ASP A 215 21.62 -7.70 8.37
N LYS A 216 20.72 -7.42 7.41
CA LYS A 216 19.88 -8.41 6.75
C LYS A 216 20.31 -8.76 5.33
N LEU A 217 21.01 -7.83 4.65
CA LEU A 217 21.42 -8.01 3.26
C LEU A 217 22.90 -8.32 3.10
N ILE A 218 23.71 -8.02 4.12
CA ILE A 218 25.15 -8.28 4.17
C ILE A 218 25.44 -9.36 5.19
#